data_cbe77b6d6261c78f9260e7e75bdfa6af
#
_entry.id   cbe77b6d6261c78f9260e7e75bdfa6af
#
_cell.length_a   1.000
_cell.length_b   1.000
_cell.length_c   1.000
_cell.angle_alpha   90.00
_cell.angle_beta   90.00
_cell.angle_gamma   90.00
#
_symmetry.space_group_name_H-M   'P 1'
#
loop_
_entity.id
_entity.type
_entity.pdbx_description
1 polymer ?
#
loop_
_entity_poly.entity_id
_entity_poly.type
_entity_poly.pdbx_seq_one_letter_code
_entity_poly.pdbx_strand_id
1 'polypeptide(L)'
;HTMTAEYELTNTESTNYQKPDQAAFSFEIGKADENEVQIVTVDGKVYGDAPFDLEVSGQKGTGAVIYSVPEDNGVLELPDNHGSGVKIIGAGSVMVTAQIAGDEKCNGTAVTRKITIGKAAAPQIIWPTASSVEAGSSLSASVLAGGSTEYGSFTWKDPAQLAEAGTHSYEVEFTPNAGAA
;
A
#
# COMPACT_ATOMS: atom_id res chain seq x y z
N HIS A 1 -27.64 -21.34 24.21
CA HIS A 1 -28.87 -20.70 24.69
C HIS A 1 -29.95 -21.74 24.93
N THR A 2 -30.75 -21.53 25.97
CA THR A 2 -31.86 -22.43 26.35
C THR A 2 -33.15 -21.63 26.25
N MET A 3 -34.12 -22.14 25.52
CA MET A 3 -35.50 -21.66 25.55
C MET A 3 -36.34 -22.54 26.42
N THR A 4 -37.09 -21.92 27.31
CA THR A 4 -38.06 -22.63 28.14
C THR A 4 -39.47 -22.22 27.70
N ALA A 5 -40.28 -23.20 27.34
CA ALA A 5 -41.70 -22.97 27.05
C ALA A 5 -42.51 -23.23 28.31
N GLU A 6 -43.29 -22.26 28.74
CA GLU A 6 -44.25 -22.41 29.82
C GLU A 6 -45.65 -22.54 29.27
N TYR A 7 -46.39 -23.47 29.81
CA TYR A 7 -47.79 -23.66 29.52
C TYR A 7 -48.65 -23.07 30.64
N GLU A 8 -49.48 -22.12 30.27
CA GLU A 8 -50.42 -21.51 31.20
C GLU A 8 -51.85 -21.98 30.88
N LEU A 9 -52.54 -22.57 31.88
CA LEU A 9 -53.94 -22.92 31.74
C LEU A 9 -54.78 -21.63 31.83
N THR A 10 -55.34 -21.18 30.73
CA THR A 10 -56.21 -19.99 30.67
C THR A 10 -57.59 -20.20 31.30
N ASN A 11 -57.94 -21.46 31.59
CA ASN A 11 -59.18 -21.81 32.25
C ASN A 11 -58.92 -22.47 33.58
N THR A 12 -59.16 -21.76 34.70
CA THR A 12 -58.95 -22.21 36.06
C THR A 12 -59.92 -23.28 36.54
N GLU A 13 -60.94 -23.62 35.72
CA GLU A 13 -61.94 -24.63 36.07
C GLU A 13 -61.64 -26.05 35.54
N SER A 14 -60.51 -26.21 34.84
CA SER A 14 -60.15 -27.54 34.34
C SER A 14 -59.37 -28.35 35.36
N THR A 15 -60.09 -28.96 36.29
CA THR A 15 -59.53 -29.94 37.28
C THR A 15 -59.22 -31.30 36.66
N ASN A 16 -59.54 -31.49 35.34
CA ASN A 16 -59.43 -32.78 34.67
C ASN A 16 -58.12 -33.04 33.95
N TYR A 17 -57.25 -32.03 33.88
CA TYR A 17 -55.96 -32.16 33.20
C TYR A 17 -54.81 -31.72 34.12
N GLN A 18 -53.76 -32.52 34.11
CA GLN A 18 -52.51 -32.15 34.77
C GLN A 18 -51.77 -31.17 33.87
N LYS A 19 -51.12 -30.21 34.50
CA LYS A 19 -50.17 -29.29 33.77
C LYS A 19 -49.07 -30.17 33.15
N PRO A 20 -48.81 -30.04 31.85
CA PRO A 20 -47.70 -30.77 31.24
C PRO A 20 -46.36 -30.31 31.83
N ASP A 21 -45.39 -31.21 31.82
CA ASP A 21 -44.04 -30.87 32.22
C ASP A 21 -43.44 -29.77 31.31
N GLN A 22 -42.66 -28.91 31.93
CA GLN A 22 -41.91 -27.90 31.16
C GLN A 22 -40.97 -28.56 30.17
N ALA A 23 -41.07 -28.15 28.90
CA ALA A 23 -40.14 -28.57 27.88
C ALA A 23 -39.04 -27.51 27.70
N ALA A 24 -37.80 -27.92 27.91
CA ALA A 24 -36.63 -27.08 27.65
C ALA A 24 -35.95 -27.52 26.34
N PHE A 25 -35.73 -26.57 25.45
CA PHE A 25 -35.02 -26.79 24.20
C PHE A 25 -33.71 -26.02 24.25
N SER A 26 -32.62 -26.70 23.92
CA SER A 26 -31.33 -26.07 23.76
C SER A 26 -30.98 -25.95 22.26
N PHE A 27 -30.42 -24.83 21.88
CA PHE A 27 -29.92 -24.62 20.55
C PHE A 27 -28.60 -23.84 20.63
N GLU A 28 -27.73 -24.07 19.65
CA GLU A 28 -26.46 -23.38 19.56
C GLU A 28 -26.58 -22.20 18.60
N ILE A 29 -26.07 -21.05 19.02
CA ILE A 29 -25.87 -19.91 18.13
C ILE A 29 -24.38 -19.83 17.88
N GLY A 30 -23.98 -20.21 16.68
CA GLY A 30 -22.59 -20.10 16.21
C GLY A 30 -22.16 -18.66 16.02
N LYS A 31 -20.86 -18.46 15.86
CA LYS A 31 -20.29 -17.16 15.53
C LYS A 31 -20.66 -16.75 14.09
N ALA A 32 -20.80 -15.46 13.86
CA ALA A 32 -21.01 -14.90 12.52
C ALA A 32 -19.69 -14.88 11.73
N ASP A 33 -19.78 -14.94 10.40
CA ASP A 33 -18.64 -14.81 9.53
C ASP A 33 -18.42 -13.34 9.13
N GLU A 34 -17.15 -12.96 8.99
CA GLU A 34 -16.68 -11.62 8.58
C GLU A 34 -16.59 -11.51 7.04
N ASN A 35 -17.69 -11.81 6.33
CA ASN A 35 -17.70 -11.92 4.86
C ASN A 35 -17.64 -10.58 4.11
N GLU A 36 -17.84 -9.46 4.80
CA GLU A 36 -17.91 -8.12 4.19
C GLU A 36 -16.64 -7.30 4.44
N VAL A 37 -15.66 -7.85 5.14
CA VAL A 37 -14.41 -7.14 5.45
C VAL A 37 -13.60 -6.93 4.18
N GLN A 38 -13.13 -5.70 4.00
CA GLN A 38 -12.26 -5.32 2.91
C GLN A 38 -11.20 -4.33 3.41
N ILE A 39 -10.00 -4.39 2.84
CA ILE A 39 -9.01 -3.33 3.01
C ILE A 39 -9.50 -2.10 2.22
N VAL A 40 -9.53 -0.93 2.85
CA VAL A 40 -9.95 0.31 2.20
C VAL A 40 -9.00 0.63 1.03
N THR A 41 -9.57 1.16 -0.06
CA THR A 41 -8.80 1.47 -1.26
C THR A 41 -7.80 2.59 -0.99
N VAL A 42 -6.56 2.35 -1.37
CA VAL A 42 -5.48 3.35 -1.37
C VAL A 42 -5.15 3.64 -2.84
N ASP A 43 -5.62 4.78 -3.33
CA ASP A 43 -5.47 5.18 -4.74
C ASP A 43 -4.62 6.44 -4.89
N GLY A 44 -4.03 6.59 -6.06
CA GLY A 44 -3.31 7.79 -6.46
C GLY A 44 -1.98 8.05 -5.76
N LYS A 45 -1.48 7.12 -4.96
CA LYS A 45 -0.18 7.23 -4.31
C LYS A 45 0.96 7.04 -5.30
N VAL A 46 2.00 7.88 -5.15
CA VAL A 46 3.23 7.80 -5.94
C VAL A 46 4.46 7.72 -5.03
N TYR A 47 5.56 7.25 -5.58
CA TYR A 47 6.84 7.26 -4.87
C TYR A 47 7.21 8.68 -4.42
N GLY A 48 7.62 8.82 -3.16
CA GLY A 48 7.91 10.11 -2.54
C GLY A 48 6.75 10.76 -1.78
N ASP A 49 5.53 10.21 -1.86
CA ASP A 49 4.42 10.66 -1.03
C ASP A 49 4.66 10.36 0.45
N ALA A 50 4.00 11.14 1.30
CA ALA A 50 4.03 10.93 2.75
C ALA A 50 3.46 9.55 3.12
N PRO A 51 3.92 8.96 4.25
CA PRO A 51 3.32 7.75 4.81
C PRO A 51 1.80 7.86 4.93
N PHE A 52 1.12 6.71 4.88
CA PHE A 52 -0.33 6.61 4.96
C PHE A 52 -0.74 5.45 5.87
N ASP A 53 -2.01 5.42 6.25
CA ASP A 53 -2.55 4.37 7.09
C ASP A 53 -3.36 3.38 6.25
N LEU A 54 -3.32 2.10 6.66
CA LEU A 54 -4.18 1.05 6.13
C LEU A 54 -5.38 0.89 7.05
N GLU A 55 -6.54 0.76 6.47
CA GLU A 55 -7.79 0.56 7.19
C GLU A 55 -8.57 -0.60 6.60
N VAL A 56 -9.38 -1.26 7.42
CA VAL A 56 -10.39 -2.21 6.96
C VAL A 56 -11.78 -1.62 7.16
N SER A 57 -12.70 -2.00 6.29
CA SER A 57 -14.12 -1.69 6.38
C SER A 57 -14.95 -2.95 6.40
N GLY A 58 -16.20 -2.87 6.88
CA GLY A 58 -17.13 -4.01 6.90
C GLY A 58 -16.90 -5.01 8.03
N GLN A 59 -16.00 -4.73 8.98
CA GLN A 59 -15.79 -5.56 10.16
C GLN A 59 -17.01 -5.49 11.07
N LYS A 60 -17.54 -6.66 11.46
CA LYS A 60 -18.70 -6.80 12.36
C LYS A 60 -18.29 -7.04 13.82
N GLY A 61 -17.16 -7.69 14.00
CA GLY A 61 -16.56 -7.95 15.30
C GLY A 61 -15.61 -6.85 15.75
N THR A 62 -14.93 -7.11 16.88
CA THR A 62 -13.93 -6.23 17.48
C THR A 62 -12.54 -6.86 17.50
N GLY A 63 -12.35 -7.92 16.71
CA GLY A 63 -11.08 -8.62 16.60
C GLY A 63 -9.96 -7.71 16.09
N ALA A 64 -8.75 -7.89 16.61
CA ALA A 64 -7.60 -7.13 16.19
C ALA A 64 -7.27 -7.38 14.72
N VAL A 65 -6.84 -6.33 14.02
CA VAL A 65 -6.41 -6.39 12.62
C VAL A 65 -4.89 -6.34 12.56
N ILE A 66 -4.29 -7.29 11.85
CA ILE A 66 -2.85 -7.37 11.62
C ILE A 66 -2.61 -7.35 10.13
N TYR A 67 -1.77 -6.40 9.68
CA TYR A 67 -1.39 -6.27 8.27
C TYR A 67 -0.03 -6.90 8.00
N SER A 68 0.12 -7.44 6.81
CA SER A 68 1.39 -7.97 6.32
C SER A 68 1.54 -7.75 4.82
N VAL A 69 2.80 -7.67 4.39
CA VAL A 69 3.23 -7.62 3.00
C VAL A 69 4.35 -8.65 2.81
N PRO A 70 4.62 -9.14 1.60
CA PRO A 70 5.79 -9.98 1.32
C PRO A 70 7.09 -9.27 1.73
N GLU A 71 8.06 -10.00 2.28
CA GLU A 71 9.32 -9.42 2.79
C GLU A 71 10.11 -8.67 1.72
N ASP A 72 10.20 -9.20 0.51
CA ASP A 72 10.96 -8.62 -0.61
C ASP A 72 10.07 -7.84 -1.59
N ASN A 73 9.00 -7.16 -1.10
CA ASN A 73 8.07 -6.49 -1.99
C ASN A 73 8.62 -5.24 -2.68
N GLY A 74 9.62 -4.57 -2.11
CA GLY A 74 10.26 -3.38 -2.69
C GLY A 74 9.35 -2.16 -2.88
N VAL A 75 8.11 -2.18 -2.39
CA VAL A 75 7.10 -1.14 -2.61
C VAL A 75 6.66 -0.47 -1.32
N LEU A 76 6.30 -1.25 -0.30
CA LEU A 76 5.82 -0.77 0.99
C LEU A 76 6.65 -1.33 2.15
N GLU A 77 6.89 -0.50 3.14
CA GLU A 77 7.42 -0.88 4.45
C GLU A 77 6.36 -0.61 5.52
N LEU A 78 6.03 -1.62 6.30
CA LEU A 78 5.14 -1.51 7.45
C LEU A 78 5.99 -1.33 8.71
N PRO A 79 6.00 -0.14 9.35
CA PRO A 79 6.77 0.08 10.59
C PRO A 79 6.27 -0.77 11.74
N ASP A 80 4.96 -1.04 11.73
CA ASP A 80 4.28 -1.98 12.60
C ASP A 80 3.29 -2.82 11.80
N ASN A 81 2.73 -3.83 12.42
CA ASN A 81 1.73 -4.68 11.78
C ASN A 81 0.27 -4.20 12.00
N HIS A 82 0.07 -2.99 12.52
CA HIS A 82 -1.25 -2.42 12.75
C HIS A 82 -1.71 -1.49 11.63
N GLY A 83 -0.86 -1.28 10.62
CA GLY A 83 -1.20 -0.52 9.41
C GLY A 83 -1.04 0.98 9.53
N SER A 84 -0.46 1.49 10.63
CA SER A 84 -0.21 2.92 10.80
C SER A 84 1.16 3.33 10.24
N GLY A 85 1.20 4.47 9.58
CA GLY A 85 2.44 5.07 9.09
C GLY A 85 3.18 4.25 8.04
N VAL A 86 2.45 3.55 7.17
CA VAL A 86 3.00 2.73 6.08
C VAL A 86 3.83 3.61 5.15
N LYS A 87 5.09 3.25 4.96
CA LYS A 87 6.03 4.00 4.13
C LYS A 87 6.07 3.45 2.71
N ILE A 88 6.18 4.35 1.76
CA ILE A 88 6.40 4.02 0.35
C ILE A 88 7.90 3.96 0.10
N ILE A 89 8.43 2.76 -0.21
CA ILE A 89 9.86 2.54 -0.46
C ILE A 89 10.18 2.34 -1.93
N GLY A 90 9.15 2.18 -2.78
CA GLY A 90 9.33 2.07 -4.23
C GLY A 90 8.02 2.15 -4.99
N ALA A 91 8.11 2.41 -6.29
CA ALA A 91 6.97 2.34 -7.20
C ALA A 91 6.73 0.88 -7.64
N GLY A 92 5.48 0.48 -7.76
CA GLY A 92 5.12 -0.88 -8.14
C GLY A 92 3.79 -1.32 -7.55
N SER A 93 3.56 -2.62 -7.53
CA SER A 93 2.34 -3.20 -6.94
C SER A 93 2.70 -4.25 -5.92
N VAL A 94 1.98 -4.27 -4.82
CA VAL A 94 2.16 -5.23 -3.72
C VAL A 94 0.80 -5.75 -3.25
N MET A 95 0.77 -7.02 -2.82
CA MET A 95 -0.39 -7.61 -2.17
C MET A 95 -0.28 -7.36 -0.66
N VAL A 96 -1.24 -6.65 -0.11
CA VAL A 96 -1.38 -6.45 1.33
C VAL A 96 -2.40 -7.44 1.85
N THR A 97 -2.08 -8.12 2.94
CA THR A 97 -2.99 -9.01 3.66
C THR A 97 -3.37 -8.39 5.00
N ALA A 98 -4.66 -8.30 5.26
CA ALA A 98 -5.19 -7.97 6.59
C ALA A 98 -5.76 -9.25 7.20
N GLN A 99 -5.23 -9.65 8.35
CA GLN A 99 -5.73 -10.76 9.14
C GLN A 99 -6.52 -10.21 10.32
N ILE A 100 -7.78 -10.56 10.39
CA ILE A 100 -8.71 -10.15 11.42
C ILE A 100 -8.89 -11.31 12.40
N ALA A 101 -8.56 -11.09 13.65
CA ALA A 101 -8.78 -12.09 14.69
C ALA A 101 -10.27 -12.30 14.95
N GLY A 102 -10.66 -13.53 15.26
CA GLY A 102 -12.02 -13.79 15.75
C GLY A 102 -12.21 -13.25 17.18
N ASP A 103 -13.45 -12.96 17.52
CA ASP A 103 -13.87 -12.58 18.87
C ASP A 103 -15.01 -13.49 19.40
N GLU A 104 -15.72 -13.06 20.42
CA GLU A 104 -16.83 -13.85 20.99
C GLU A 104 -18.03 -14.01 20.02
N LYS A 105 -18.20 -13.06 19.07
CA LYS A 105 -19.36 -12.98 18.18
C LYS A 105 -19.04 -13.38 16.75
N CYS A 106 -17.79 -13.18 16.31
CA CYS A 106 -17.39 -13.36 14.93
C CYS A 106 -16.21 -14.32 14.78
N ASN A 107 -16.21 -15.09 13.71
CA ASN A 107 -15.07 -15.88 13.29
C ASN A 107 -13.98 -14.95 12.73
N GLY A 108 -12.70 -15.33 12.91
CA GLY A 108 -11.59 -14.62 12.27
C GLY A 108 -11.59 -14.84 10.75
N THR A 109 -11.05 -13.88 10.03
CA THR A 109 -10.90 -13.94 8.57
C THR A 109 -9.61 -13.28 8.10
N ALA A 110 -9.26 -13.48 6.85
CA ALA A 110 -8.15 -12.79 6.20
C ALA A 110 -8.60 -12.29 4.84
N VAL A 111 -8.24 -11.05 4.53
CA VAL A 111 -8.53 -10.43 3.23
C VAL A 111 -7.25 -9.88 2.63
N THR A 112 -7.17 -9.92 1.31
CA THR A 112 -6.02 -9.41 0.56
C THR A 112 -6.44 -8.34 -0.42
N ARG A 113 -5.58 -7.34 -0.61
CA ARG A 113 -5.78 -6.30 -1.62
C ARG A 113 -4.47 -5.96 -2.30
N LYS A 114 -4.53 -5.78 -3.61
CA LYS A 114 -3.43 -5.22 -4.39
C LYS A 114 -3.42 -3.70 -4.23
N ILE A 115 -2.29 -3.16 -3.76
CA ILE A 115 -2.01 -1.73 -3.72
C ILE A 115 -0.99 -1.42 -4.81
N THR A 116 -1.20 -0.33 -5.54
CA THR A 116 -0.31 0.11 -6.60
C THR A 116 0.19 1.51 -6.29
N ILE A 117 1.50 1.67 -6.25
CA ILE A 117 2.20 2.93 -6.09
C ILE A 117 2.76 3.35 -7.43
N GLY A 118 2.35 4.51 -7.91
CA GLY A 118 2.85 5.08 -9.15
C GLY A 118 4.30 5.55 -9.04
N LYS A 119 4.95 5.77 -10.17
CA LYS A 119 6.24 6.46 -10.19
C LYS A 119 6.02 7.94 -9.88
N ALA A 120 6.99 8.56 -9.19
CA ALA A 120 7.05 10.01 -9.05
C ALA A 120 7.13 10.69 -10.42
N ALA A 121 6.70 11.94 -10.50
CA ALA A 121 6.93 12.76 -11.70
C ALA A 121 8.44 12.90 -11.95
N ALA A 122 8.83 12.89 -13.22
CA ALA A 122 10.21 13.13 -13.57
C ALA A 122 10.66 14.51 -13.04
N PRO A 123 11.84 14.60 -12.39
CA PRO A 123 12.35 15.87 -11.91
C PRO A 123 12.60 16.83 -13.09
N GLN A 124 12.45 18.11 -12.84
CA GLN A 124 12.80 19.14 -13.81
C GLN A 124 14.33 19.21 -13.91
N ILE A 125 14.88 18.83 -15.07
CA ILE A 125 16.32 18.85 -15.32
C ILE A 125 16.72 20.21 -15.90
N ILE A 126 17.61 20.90 -15.22
CA ILE A 126 18.30 22.08 -15.74
C ILE A 126 19.59 21.60 -16.40
N TRP A 127 19.73 21.82 -17.69
CA TRP A 127 20.89 21.38 -18.46
C TRP A 127 22.12 22.24 -18.14
N PRO A 128 23.33 21.66 -18.15
CA PRO A 128 24.57 22.43 -17.94
C PRO A 128 24.91 23.31 -19.12
N THR A 129 25.79 24.25 -18.88
CA THR A 129 26.49 25.01 -19.94
C THR A 129 27.87 24.42 -20.17
N ALA A 130 28.32 24.46 -21.43
CA ALA A 130 29.65 24.00 -21.79
C ALA A 130 30.64 25.16 -21.87
N SER A 131 31.88 24.92 -21.38
CA SER A 131 32.96 25.86 -21.61
C SER A 131 33.44 25.84 -23.07
N SER A 132 33.96 26.96 -23.59
CA SER A 132 34.60 27.01 -24.89
C SER A 132 35.87 26.15 -24.94
N VAL A 133 36.12 25.57 -26.09
CA VAL A 133 37.34 24.83 -26.40
C VAL A 133 37.89 25.28 -27.76
N GLU A 134 39.18 25.04 -28.01
CA GLU A 134 39.77 25.32 -29.32
C GLU A 134 39.28 24.33 -30.40
N ALA A 135 39.13 24.82 -31.61
CA ALA A 135 38.80 23.97 -32.75
C ALA A 135 39.84 22.85 -32.93
N GLY A 136 39.35 21.64 -33.14
CA GLY A 136 40.18 20.42 -33.22
C GLY A 136 40.48 19.76 -31.87
N SER A 137 40.09 20.37 -30.74
CA SER A 137 40.17 19.72 -29.43
C SER A 137 38.99 18.74 -29.25
N SER A 138 39.18 17.68 -28.42
CA SER A 138 38.07 16.78 -28.07
C SER A 138 37.08 17.47 -27.11
N LEU A 139 35.80 17.07 -27.17
CA LEU A 139 34.77 17.60 -26.28
C LEU A 139 35.08 17.30 -24.79
N SER A 140 35.91 16.30 -24.49
CA SER A 140 36.38 16.03 -23.14
C SER A 140 37.17 17.18 -22.50
N ALA A 141 37.72 18.10 -23.32
CA ALA A 141 38.39 19.32 -22.86
C ALA A 141 37.40 20.42 -22.41
N SER A 142 36.14 20.34 -22.83
CA SER A 142 35.09 21.27 -22.42
C SER A 142 34.45 20.82 -21.12
N VAL A 143 34.38 21.71 -20.14
CA VAL A 143 33.77 21.49 -18.85
C VAL A 143 32.28 21.79 -18.93
N LEU A 144 31.47 20.81 -18.54
CA LEU A 144 30.03 21.00 -18.30
C LEU A 144 29.84 21.61 -16.93
N ALA A 145 29.34 22.82 -16.82
CA ALA A 145 29.18 23.57 -15.60
C ALA A 145 27.71 23.91 -15.35
N GLY A 146 27.31 23.90 -14.06
CA GLY A 146 25.93 24.11 -13.66
C GLY A 146 25.05 22.90 -13.96
N GLY A 147 23.74 23.14 -14.04
CA GLY A 147 22.75 22.08 -14.25
C GLY A 147 22.28 21.43 -12.94
N SER A 148 21.29 20.55 -13.05
CA SER A 148 20.72 19.81 -11.91
C SER A 148 21.55 18.56 -11.62
N THR A 149 22.43 18.60 -10.65
CA THR A 149 23.28 17.46 -10.23
C THR A 149 22.68 16.68 -9.05
N GLU A 150 21.58 17.14 -8.50
CA GLU A 150 20.86 16.46 -7.39
C GLU A 150 20.33 15.09 -7.79
N TYR A 151 19.88 14.97 -9.03
CA TYR A 151 19.23 13.74 -9.53
C TYR A 151 20.16 12.87 -10.39
N GLY A 152 21.35 13.34 -10.74
CA GLY A 152 22.25 12.63 -11.62
C GLY A 152 23.47 13.44 -12.04
N SER A 153 24.17 12.95 -13.07
CA SER A 153 25.35 13.59 -13.64
C SER A 153 25.23 13.79 -15.13
N PHE A 154 25.94 14.78 -15.66
CA PHE A 154 26.02 15.08 -17.08
C PHE A 154 27.37 14.69 -17.65
N THR A 155 27.35 14.06 -18.81
CA THR A 155 28.55 13.73 -19.59
C THR A 155 28.34 14.05 -21.06
N TRP A 156 29.44 14.31 -21.78
CA TRP A 156 29.36 14.34 -23.23
C TRP A 156 29.01 12.93 -23.72
N LYS A 157 28.07 12.84 -24.64
CA LYS A 157 27.69 11.55 -25.24
C LYS A 157 28.86 10.93 -26.02
N ASP A 158 29.59 11.76 -26.75
CA ASP A 158 30.85 11.38 -27.42
C ASP A 158 31.97 12.33 -26.99
N PRO A 159 32.68 12.04 -25.87
CA PRO A 159 33.73 12.89 -25.36
C PRO A 159 34.97 12.94 -26.28
N ALA A 160 35.13 12.00 -27.21
CA ALA A 160 36.25 11.94 -28.14
C ALA A 160 35.99 12.76 -29.42
N GLN A 161 34.75 13.18 -29.65
CA GLN A 161 34.40 14.01 -30.81
C GLN A 161 35.20 15.31 -30.84
N LEU A 162 35.70 15.71 -31.98
CA LEU A 162 36.48 16.95 -32.16
C LEU A 162 35.53 18.15 -32.35
N ALA A 163 35.86 19.25 -31.66
CA ALA A 163 35.14 20.49 -31.79
C ALA A 163 35.48 21.20 -33.11
N GLU A 164 34.46 21.66 -33.81
CA GLU A 164 34.59 22.43 -35.04
C GLU A 164 34.65 23.93 -34.73
N ALA A 165 35.27 24.71 -35.62
CA ALA A 165 35.33 26.16 -35.49
C ALA A 165 33.93 26.78 -35.65
N GLY A 166 33.55 27.67 -34.73
CA GLY A 166 32.25 28.34 -34.73
C GLY A 166 31.34 27.91 -33.58
N THR A 167 30.04 28.12 -33.72
CA THR A 167 29.05 27.71 -32.73
C THR A 167 28.36 26.44 -33.21
N HIS A 168 28.55 25.37 -32.50
CA HIS A 168 27.97 24.04 -32.80
C HIS A 168 27.24 23.50 -31.62
N SER A 169 26.30 22.58 -31.87
CA SER A 169 25.56 21.84 -30.83
C SER A 169 26.07 20.41 -30.75
N TYR A 170 26.40 19.98 -29.56
CA TYR A 170 26.83 18.61 -29.25
C TYR A 170 25.94 17.96 -28.21
N GLU A 171 25.82 16.66 -28.25
CA GLU A 171 24.90 15.93 -27.33
C GLU A 171 25.52 15.70 -25.96
N VAL A 172 24.74 16.00 -24.93
CA VAL A 172 25.03 15.72 -23.52
C VAL A 172 24.08 14.65 -23.03
N GLU A 173 24.60 13.66 -22.34
CA GLU A 173 23.84 12.60 -21.73
C GLU A 173 23.68 12.87 -20.24
N PHE A 174 22.47 12.64 -19.72
CA PHE A 174 22.15 12.68 -18.31
C PHE A 174 22.03 11.26 -17.78
N THR A 175 22.85 10.91 -16.77
CA THR A 175 22.80 9.63 -16.07
C THR A 175 22.17 9.82 -14.69
N PRO A 176 20.96 9.29 -14.42
CA PRO A 176 20.32 9.40 -13.13
C PRO A 176 21.13 8.70 -12.03
N ASN A 177 21.07 9.22 -10.80
CA ASN A 177 21.61 8.53 -9.61
C ASN A 177 20.88 7.20 -9.37
N ALA A 178 21.60 6.22 -8.82
CA ALA A 178 20.99 4.96 -8.40
C ALA A 178 19.92 5.25 -7.33
N GLY A 179 18.68 4.83 -7.59
CA GLY A 179 17.53 5.09 -6.72
C GLY A 179 16.68 6.30 -7.11
N ALA A 180 17.05 7.05 -8.15
CA ALA A 180 16.27 8.17 -8.70
C ALA A 180 15.30 7.72 -9.84
N ALA A 181 15.02 6.41 -9.95
CA ALA A 181 14.16 5.84 -10.99
C ALA A 181 12.86 5.31 -10.42
#